data_2c43e3b47dae0bf858fe95b9dc3c5b18
#
_entry.id   2c43e3b47dae0bf858fe95b9dc3c5b18
#
_cell.length_a   1.000
_cell.length_b   1.000
_cell.length_c   1.000
_cell.angle_alpha   90.00
_cell.angle_beta   90.00
_cell.angle_gamma   90.00
#
_symmetry.space_group_name_H-M   'P 1'
#
loop_
_entity.id
_entity.type
_entity.pdbx_description
1 polymer ?
#
loop_
_entity_poly.entity_id
_entity_poly.type
_entity_poly.pdbx_seq_one_letter_code
_entity_poly.pdbx_strand_id
1 'polypeptide(L)'
;DLLDLLHSWGLKTKVERGGRVFPESDSALEVRNIFMKILKKYNVQVHLNEPVTSITVQENRVVGVTTDKEQYACDAAIICTGGASYPLTGSTGDGYVLAEKVGHTITDIRPSLVPIVTNETWVKEIMGLSLRNVEVSVISKSKVQAKQFGEMMFTHFGLTGPTILSLSHTVGKLLRKKNPQITIEINLKPALTTEVLDKRLQKDFDLYSKKQ
;
A
#
# COMPACT_ATOMS: atom_id res chain seq x y z
N ASP A 1 -10.47 0.22 19.14
CA ASP A 1 -9.56 0.00 18.01
C ASP A 1 -8.23 0.75 18.19
N LEU A 2 -7.36 0.83 17.16
CA LEU A 2 -6.07 1.52 17.26
C LEU A 2 -6.25 3.03 17.52
N LEU A 3 -7.24 3.67 16.90
CA LEU A 3 -7.49 5.09 17.08
C LEU A 3 -7.97 5.39 18.50
N ASP A 4 -8.88 4.58 19.05
CA ASP A 4 -9.35 4.72 20.42
C ASP A 4 -8.18 4.60 21.40
N LEU A 5 -7.27 3.65 21.15
CA LEU A 5 -6.07 3.48 21.96
C LEU A 5 -5.17 4.73 21.91
N LEU A 6 -4.89 5.25 20.70
CA LEU A 6 -4.06 6.45 20.53
C LEU A 6 -4.72 7.69 21.16
N HIS A 7 -6.04 7.84 21.02
CA HIS A 7 -6.80 8.91 21.65
C HIS A 7 -6.73 8.81 23.18
N SER A 8 -6.84 7.59 23.74
CA SER A 8 -6.69 7.37 25.20
C SER A 8 -5.29 7.74 25.71
N TRP A 9 -4.29 7.73 24.84
CA TRP A 9 -2.93 8.16 25.13
C TRP A 9 -2.68 9.66 24.91
N GLY A 10 -3.73 10.38 24.45
CA GLY A 10 -3.73 11.82 24.29
C GLY A 10 -3.36 12.30 22.87
N LEU A 11 -3.27 11.40 21.87
CA LEU A 11 -3.11 11.81 20.48
C LEU A 11 -4.44 12.36 19.95
N LYS A 12 -4.42 13.57 19.43
CA LYS A 12 -5.54 14.12 18.66
C LYS A 12 -5.36 13.84 17.19
N THR A 13 -6.42 13.44 16.50
CA THR A 13 -6.36 13.09 15.08
C THR A 13 -7.42 13.82 14.26
N LYS A 14 -7.15 14.03 13.00
CA LYS A 14 -8.08 14.54 11.98
C LYS A 14 -8.21 13.52 10.84
N VAL A 15 -9.38 13.51 10.19
CA VAL A 15 -9.63 12.68 9.02
C VAL A 15 -9.59 13.57 7.78
N GLU A 16 -8.72 13.22 6.84
CA GLU A 16 -8.60 13.90 5.56
C GLU A 16 -9.33 13.14 4.43
N ARG A 17 -9.31 13.74 3.23
CA ARG A 17 -9.92 13.15 2.03
C ARG A 17 -9.43 11.70 1.82
N GLY A 18 -10.38 10.82 1.52
CA GLY A 18 -10.11 9.39 1.33
C GLY A 18 -10.02 8.58 2.61
N GLY A 19 -10.50 9.13 3.75
CA GLY A 19 -10.52 8.44 5.03
C GLY A 19 -9.12 8.31 5.68
N ARG A 20 -8.15 9.09 5.23
CA ARG A 20 -6.79 9.08 5.80
C ARG A 20 -6.77 9.82 7.13
N VAL A 21 -6.20 9.17 8.15
CA VAL A 21 -6.12 9.73 9.49
C VAL A 21 -4.70 10.24 9.74
N PHE A 22 -4.60 11.49 10.21
CA PHE A 22 -3.36 12.15 10.57
C PHE A 22 -3.45 12.75 11.98
N PRO A 23 -2.32 12.99 12.68
CA PRO A 23 -2.33 13.81 13.86
C PRO A 23 -2.79 15.24 13.53
N GLU A 24 -3.53 15.90 14.42
CA GLU A 24 -3.97 17.30 14.21
C GLU A 24 -2.80 18.25 13.96
N SER A 25 -1.65 17.98 14.57
CA SER A 25 -0.41 18.76 14.44
C SER A 25 0.33 18.54 13.11
N ASP A 26 -0.09 17.61 12.26
CA ASP A 26 0.65 17.16 11.06
C ASP A 26 2.08 16.66 11.34
N SER A 27 2.41 16.36 12.60
CA SER A 27 3.73 15.96 13.04
C SER A 27 3.83 14.47 13.36
N ALA A 28 4.57 13.71 12.57
CA ALA A 28 4.89 12.31 12.86
C ALA A 28 5.68 12.15 14.17
N LEU A 29 6.42 13.19 14.59
CA LEU A 29 7.16 13.19 15.85
C LEU A 29 6.24 13.12 17.06
N GLU A 30 5.06 13.73 17.00
CA GLU A 30 4.06 13.64 18.07
C GLU A 30 3.63 12.20 18.28
N VAL A 31 3.30 11.49 17.20
CA VAL A 31 2.92 10.08 17.24
C VAL A 31 4.04 9.25 17.87
N ARG A 32 5.28 9.41 17.40
CA ARG A 32 6.45 8.71 17.95
C ARG A 32 6.61 8.99 19.45
N ASN A 33 6.52 10.25 19.85
CA ASN A 33 6.73 10.64 21.26
C ASN A 33 5.67 10.06 22.19
N ILE A 34 4.43 9.91 21.72
CA ILE A 34 3.36 9.24 22.48
C ILE A 34 3.72 7.77 22.70
N PHE A 35 4.15 7.04 21.66
CA PHE A 35 4.59 5.65 21.80
C PHE A 35 5.77 5.54 22.80
N MET A 36 6.79 6.41 22.68
CA MET A 36 7.92 6.40 23.59
C MET A 36 7.51 6.66 25.04
N LYS A 37 6.56 7.59 25.27
CA LYS A 37 5.99 7.87 26.60
C LYS A 37 5.28 6.65 27.19
N ILE A 38 4.52 5.93 26.37
CA ILE A 38 3.79 4.74 26.80
C ILE A 38 4.74 3.58 27.11
N LEU A 39 5.73 3.33 26.26
CA LEU A 39 6.77 2.33 26.52
C LEU A 39 7.48 2.58 27.85
N LYS A 40 7.85 3.84 28.12
CA LYS A 40 8.43 4.25 29.40
C LYS A 40 7.47 4.06 30.58
N LYS A 41 6.19 4.39 30.42
CA LYS A 41 5.16 4.22 31.45
C LYS A 41 5.02 2.76 31.89
N TYR A 42 5.14 1.83 30.96
CA TYR A 42 5.03 0.39 31.22
C TYR A 42 6.38 -0.32 31.42
N ASN A 43 7.45 0.46 31.61
CA ASN A 43 8.80 -0.07 31.82
C ASN A 43 9.27 -1.04 30.73
N VAL A 44 8.82 -0.81 29.47
CA VAL A 44 9.28 -1.60 28.33
C VAL A 44 10.71 -1.23 28.00
N GLN A 45 11.62 -2.21 27.99
CA GLN A 45 13.00 -2.03 27.56
C GLN A 45 13.04 -1.98 26.02
N VAL A 46 13.71 -0.97 25.47
CA VAL A 46 13.88 -0.79 24.04
C VAL A 46 15.35 -0.88 23.69
N HIS A 47 15.73 -1.91 22.96
CA HIS A 47 17.09 -2.13 22.49
C HIS A 47 17.18 -1.68 21.04
N LEU A 48 18.06 -0.72 20.75
CA LEU A 48 18.27 -0.17 19.40
C LEU A 48 19.58 -0.69 18.83
N ASN A 49 19.64 -0.78 17.49
CA ASN A 49 20.82 -1.28 16.78
C ASN A 49 21.24 -2.67 17.27
N GLU A 50 20.23 -3.52 17.40
CA GLU A 50 20.40 -4.88 17.92
C GLU A 50 19.44 -5.84 17.17
N PRO A 51 19.83 -6.27 15.97
CA PRO A 51 19.03 -7.14 15.15
C PRO A 51 18.89 -8.53 15.78
N VAL A 52 17.67 -9.05 15.80
CA VAL A 52 17.40 -10.44 16.20
C VAL A 52 17.84 -11.38 15.08
N THR A 53 18.68 -12.35 15.40
CA THR A 53 19.24 -13.31 14.44
C THR A 53 18.54 -14.67 14.49
N SER A 54 17.96 -15.03 15.64
CA SER A 54 17.20 -16.27 15.80
C SER A 54 16.20 -16.22 16.95
N ILE A 55 15.21 -17.11 16.88
CA ILE A 55 14.27 -17.41 17.95
C ILE A 55 14.62 -18.82 18.46
N THR A 56 14.84 -18.96 19.75
CA THR A 56 15.17 -20.24 20.36
C THR A 56 13.91 -20.98 20.77
N VAL A 57 13.77 -22.21 20.26
CA VAL A 57 12.64 -23.09 20.56
C VAL A 57 13.14 -24.36 21.20
N GLN A 58 12.56 -24.77 22.33
CA GLN A 58 12.79 -26.04 23.00
C GLN A 58 11.43 -26.68 23.30
N GLU A 59 11.31 -27.98 23.07
CA GLU A 59 10.07 -28.74 23.30
C GLU A 59 8.82 -28.07 22.71
N ASN A 60 8.96 -27.52 21.50
CA ASN A 60 7.91 -26.81 20.78
C ASN A 60 7.40 -25.51 21.45
N ARG A 61 8.21 -24.91 22.31
CA ARG A 61 7.95 -23.61 22.98
C ARG A 61 9.06 -22.64 22.73
N VAL A 62 8.73 -21.38 22.57
CA VAL A 62 9.73 -20.29 22.54
C VAL A 62 10.29 -20.14 23.94
N VAL A 63 11.61 -20.16 24.06
CA VAL A 63 12.34 -19.99 25.32
C VAL A 63 13.28 -18.78 25.29
N GLY A 64 13.46 -18.14 24.14
CA GLY A 64 14.29 -16.95 24.03
C GLY A 64 14.45 -16.43 22.61
N VAL A 65 15.13 -15.31 22.50
CA VAL A 65 15.59 -14.71 21.26
C VAL A 65 17.09 -14.43 21.34
N THR A 66 17.78 -14.56 20.22
CA THR A 66 19.21 -14.25 20.11
C THR A 66 19.38 -13.06 19.18
N THR A 67 20.19 -12.11 19.59
CA THR A 67 20.60 -10.95 18.79
C THR A 67 22.07 -11.14 18.34
N ASP A 68 22.62 -10.14 17.69
CA ASP A 68 24.05 -10.06 17.39
C ASP A 68 24.91 -9.75 18.63
N LYS A 69 24.28 -9.38 19.76
CA LYS A 69 24.96 -9.01 21.00
C LYS A 69 24.71 -9.98 22.14
N GLU A 70 23.47 -10.34 22.39
CA GLU A 70 23.03 -11.06 23.58
C GLU A 70 21.95 -12.09 23.30
N GLN A 71 21.66 -12.92 24.28
CA GLN A 71 20.54 -13.84 24.32
C GLN A 71 19.55 -13.41 25.41
N TYR A 72 18.28 -13.30 25.06
CA TYR A 72 17.21 -12.93 25.97
C TYR A 72 16.30 -14.12 26.18
N ALA A 73 16.11 -14.53 27.43
CA ALA A 73 15.11 -15.52 27.79
C ALA A 73 13.73 -14.89 27.74
N CYS A 74 12.75 -15.59 27.17
CA CYS A 74 11.35 -15.14 27.13
C CYS A 74 10.39 -16.33 26.98
N ASP A 75 9.18 -16.18 27.48
CA ASP A 75 8.11 -17.18 27.35
C ASP A 75 7.35 -17.09 26.04
N ALA A 76 7.46 -15.94 25.33
CA ALA A 76 6.82 -15.69 24.05
C ALA A 76 7.57 -14.60 23.27
N ALA A 77 7.51 -14.65 21.95
CA ALA A 77 8.04 -13.63 21.05
C ALA A 77 6.99 -13.19 20.04
N ILE A 78 6.92 -11.90 19.77
CA ILE A 78 6.02 -11.32 18.75
C ILE A 78 6.89 -10.71 17.64
N ILE A 79 6.75 -11.21 16.41
CA ILE A 79 7.48 -10.71 15.24
C ILE A 79 6.72 -9.54 14.65
N CYS A 80 7.24 -8.32 14.78
CA CYS A 80 6.65 -7.08 14.28
C CYS A 80 7.63 -6.30 13.38
N THR A 81 8.46 -7.00 12.60
CA THR A 81 9.56 -6.43 11.80
C THR A 81 9.11 -5.72 10.52
N GLY A 82 7.80 -5.63 10.26
CA GLY A 82 7.29 -5.15 8.99
C GLY A 82 7.47 -6.17 7.85
N GLY A 83 7.40 -5.69 6.63
CA GLY A 83 7.55 -6.49 5.42
C GLY A 83 8.92 -6.32 4.75
N ALA A 84 8.94 -6.34 3.40
CA ALA A 84 10.14 -6.19 2.59
C ALA A 84 10.04 -4.99 1.61
N SER A 85 9.18 -4.00 1.89
CA SER A 85 8.87 -2.92 0.95
C SER A 85 9.82 -1.72 1.03
N TYR A 86 10.36 -1.42 2.21
CA TYR A 86 11.21 -0.24 2.44
C TYR A 86 12.46 -0.63 3.25
N PRO A 87 13.48 -1.22 2.62
CA PRO A 87 14.69 -1.70 3.32
C PRO A 87 15.41 -0.60 4.10
N LEU A 88 15.42 0.64 3.58
CA LEU A 88 16.04 1.79 4.26
C LEU A 88 15.36 2.16 5.58
N THR A 89 14.13 1.72 5.82
CA THR A 89 13.39 1.92 7.08
C THR A 89 13.41 0.69 7.98
N GLY A 90 14.23 -0.30 7.65
CA GLY A 90 14.36 -1.55 8.42
C GLY A 90 13.39 -2.67 7.99
N SER A 91 12.56 -2.45 6.96
CA SER A 91 11.65 -3.49 6.43
C SER A 91 12.37 -4.37 5.41
N THR A 92 13.29 -5.20 5.86
CA THR A 92 14.19 -6.04 5.04
C THR A 92 13.68 -7.47 4.82
N GLY A 93 12.58 -7.84 5.50
CA GLY A 93 12.00 -9.19 5.43
C GLY A 93 12.55 -10.16 6.48
N ASP A 94 13.30 -9.69 7.46
CA ASP A 94 13.92 -10.52 8.51
C ASP A 94 12.90 -11.39 9.26
N GLY A 95 11.68 -10.86 9.51
CA GLY A 95 10.62 -11.61 10.17
C GLY A 95 10.19 -12.85 9.40
N TYR A 96 10.24 -12.84 8.08
CA TYR A 96 9.96 -14.04 7.27
C TYR A 96 11.03 -15.10 7.49
N VAL A 97 12.30 -14.71 7.52
CA VAL A 97 13.42 -15.61 7.76
C VAL A 97 13.35 -16.20 9.18
N LEU A 98 13.03 -15.36 10.17
CA LEU A 98 12.87 -15.82 11.57
C LEU A 98 11.71 -16.81 11.69
N ALA A 99 10.57 -16.53 11.06
CA ALA A 99 9.42 -17.43 11.09
C ALA A 99 9.69 -18.76 10.38
N GLU A 100 10.38 -18.75 9.24
CA GLU A 100 10.75 -19.96 8.51
C GLU A 100 11.69 -20.86 9.33
N LYS A 101 12.67 -20.26 10.02
CA LYS A 101 13.60 -20.99 10.89
C LYS A 101 12.91 -21.73 12.05
N VAL A 102 11.75 -21.28 12.49
CA VAL A 102 10.95 -21.95 13.52
C VAL A 102 9.80 -22.79 12.96
N GLY A 103 9.84 -23.13 11.67
CA GLY A 103 8.97 -24.11 11.05
C GLY A 103 7.73 -23.54 10.34
N HIS A 104 7.57 -22.23 10.22
CA HIS A 104 6.48 -21.64 9.42
C HIS A 104 6.78 -21.70 7.92
N THR A 105 5.76 -21.92 7.12
CA THR A 105 5.85 -21.81 5.67
C THR A 105 5.62 -20.35 5.24
N ILE A 106 6.56 -19.77 4.53
CA ILE A 106 6.43 -18.43 3.95
C ILE A 106 5.86 -18.57 2.53
N THR A 107 4.70 -18.00 2.30
CA THR A 107 4.12 -17.93 0.95
C THR A 107 4.84 -16.87 0.12
N ASP A 108 4.72 -16.96 -1.21
CA ASP A 108 5.30 -16.01 -2.16
C ASP A 108 5.03 -14.54 -1.76
N ILE A 109 6.07 -13.81 -1.42
CA ILE A 109 5.99 -12.39 -1.08
C ILE A 109 5.83 -11.60 -2.37
N ARG A 110 4.79 -10.78 -2.45
CA ARG A 110 4.47 -10.02 -3.66
C ARG A 110 4.15 -8.56 -3.34
N PRO A 111 4.50 -7.65 -4.25
CA PRO A 111 4.15 -6.24 -4.10
C PRO A 111 2.63 -6.05 -4.14
N SER A 112 2.15 -5.10 -3.33
CA SER A 112 0.79 -4.61 -3.32
C SER A 112 0.83 -3.11 -3.01
N LEU A 113 -0.20 -2.37 -3.43
CA LEU A 113 -0.22 -0.91 -3.35
C LEU A 113 0.98 -0.29 -4.08
N VAL A 114 1.23 -0.77 -5.29
CA VAL A 114 2.34 -0.33 -6.15
C VAL A 114 1.83 0.24 -7.47
N PRO A 115 2.61 1.10 -8.15
CA PRO A 115 2.32 1.51 -9.52
C PRO A 115 2.25 0.32 -10.47
N ILE A 116 1.57 0.50 -11.60
CA ILE A 116 1.44 -0.51 -12.66
C ILE A 116 2.30 -0.07 -13.85
N VAL A 117 3.21 -0.95 -14.29
CA VAL A 117 3.97 -0.78 -15.53
C VAL A 117 3.07 -1.18 -16.70
N THR A 118 3.04 -0.37 -17.76
CA THR A 118 2.28 -0.64 -18.99
C THR A 118 3.19 -0.94 -20.16
N ASN A 119 2.68 -1.67 -21.16
CA ASN A 119 3.38 -1.92 -22.40
C ASN A 119 3.33 -0.71 -23.35
N GLU A 120 2.30 0.12 -23.21
CA GLU A 120 2.07 1.30 -24.02
C GLU A 120 3.13 2.37 -23.77
N THR A 121 3.79 2.82 -24.82
CA THR A 121 4.88 3.81 -24.73
C THR A 121 4.39 5.25 -24.65
N TRP A 122 3.20 5.54 -25.18
CA TRP A 122 2.61 6.88 -25.19
C TRP A 122 2.35 7.46 -23.79
N VAL A 123 2.24 6.62 -22.77
CA VAL A 123 2.07 7.05 -21.38
C VAL A 123 3.20 7.98 -20.91
N LYS A 124 4.39 7.84 -21.48
CA LYS A 124 5.57 8.69 -21.16
C LYS A 124 5.39 10.11 -21.65
N GLU A 125 4.69 10.31 -22.76
CA GLU A 125 4.46 11.61 -23.39
C GLU A 125 3.55 12.50 -22.52
N ILE A 126 2.72 11.88 -21.70
CA ILE A 126 1.81 12.56 -20.79
C ILE A 126 2.18 12.34 -19.31
N MET A 127 3.45 12.03 -19.03
CA MET A 127 3.97 11.88 -17.69
C MET A 127 3.65 13.13 -16.83
N GLY A 128 3.15 12.90 -15.61
CA GLY A 128 2.75 13.96 -14.67
C GLY A 128 1.30 14.40 -14.83
N LEU A 129 0.61 14.02 -15.92
CA LEU A 129 -0.83 14.28 -16.05
C LEU A 129 -1.59 13.50 -14.98
N SER A 130 -2.30 14.25 -14.13
CA SER A 130 -3.18 13.70 -13.11
C SER A 130 -4.63 13.79 -13.56
N LEU A 131 -5.33 12.68 -13.51
CA LEU A 131 -6.75 12.60 -13.77
C LEU A 131 -7.54 12.51 -12.47
N ARG A 132 -8.58 13.32 -12.34
CA ARG A 132 -9.48 13.32 -11.18
C ARG A 132 -10.86 12.87 -11.58
N ASN A 133 -11.55 12.20 -10.63
CA ASN A 133 -12.93 11.74 -10.83
C ASN A 133 -13.07 10.82 -12.05
N VAL A 134 -12.12 9.94 -12.26
CA VAL A 134 -12.15 8.88 -13.27
C VAL A 134 -12.52 7.55 -12.65
N GLU A 135 -13.11 6.65 -13.45
CA GLU A 135 -13.27 5.25 -13.07
C GLU A 135 -12.22 4.43 -13.81
N VAL A 136 -11.43 3.68 -13.07
CA VAL A 136 -10.41 2.77 -13.60
C VAL A 136 -10.86 1.34 -13.41
N SER A 137 -10.86 0.55 -14.48
CA SER A 137 -11.23 -0.87 -14.49
C SER A 137 -10.06 -1.75 -14.89
N VAL A 138 -9.89 -2.85 -14.17
CA VAL A 138 -8.99 -3.94 -14.55
C VAL A 138 -9.78 -4.98 -15.31
N ILE A 139 -9.44 -5.19 -16.57
CA ILE A 139 -10.12 -6.14 -17.45
C ILE A 139 -9.20 -7.32 -17.74
N SER A 140 -9.74 -8.54 -17.65
CA SER A 140 -9.06 -9.74 -18.09
C SER A 140 -10.07 -10.71 -18.71
N LYS A 141 -9.72 -11.28 -19.87
CA LYS A 141 -10.61 -12.17 -20.66
C LYS A 141 -11.97 -11.52 -20.92
N SER A 142 -11.97 -10.25 -21.34
CA SER A 142 -13.15 -9.43 -21.62
C SER A 142 -14.12 -9.27 -20.45
N LYS A 143 -13.65 -9.51 -19.21
CA LYS A 143 -14.46 -9.33 -18.00
C LYS A 143 -13.78 -8.36 -17.05
N VAL A 144 -14.57 -7.47 -16.48
CA VAL A 144 -14.11 -6.57 -15.41
C VAL A 144 -13.82 -7.40 -14.15
N GLN A 145 -12.61 -7.32 -13.66
CA GLN A 145 -12.13 -8.02 -12.47
C GLN A 145 -12.20 -7.13 -11.21
N ALA A 146 -11.97 -5.84 -11.39
CA ALA A 146 -12.08 -4.84 -10.34
C ALA A 146 -12.28 -3.46 -10.96
N LYS A 147 -12.91 -2.56 -10.21
CA LYS A 147 -13.11 -1.15 -10.55
C LYS A 147 -12.79 -0.26 -9.35
N GLN A 148 -12.28 0.92 -9.62
CA GLN A 148 -12.04 1.94 -8.61
C GLN A 148 -12.31 3.33 -9.17
N PHE A 149 -13.09 4.14 -8.43
CA PHE A 149 -13.32 5.55 -8.73
C PHE A 149 -12.36 6.42 -7.93
N GLY A 150 -11.82 7.48 -8.55
CA GLY A 150 -10.96 8.45 -7.85
C GLY A 150 -9.94 9.12 -8.74
N GLU A 151 -8.72 9.19 -8.27
CA GLU A 151 -7.61 9.89 -8.91
C GLU A 151 -6.53 8.92 -9.36
N MET A 152 -5.93 9.21 -10.51
CA MET A 152 -4.76 8.50 -11.03
C MET A 152 -3.79 9.48 -11.70
N MET A 153 -2.58 9.02 -11.97
CA MET A 153 -1.55 9.82 -12.66
C MET A 153 -0.74 8.93 -13.60
N PHE A 154 -0.34 9.50 -14.73
CA PHE A 154 0.60 8.90 -15.67
C PHE A 154 2.06 9.11 -15.22
N THR A 155 2.89 8.10 -15.42
CA THR A 155 4.34 8.14 -15.10
C THR A 155 5.16 7.81 -16.32
N HIS A 156 6.47 7.91 -16.23
CA HIS A 156 7.39 7.54 -17.32
C HIS A 156 7.41 6.04 -17.63
N PHE A 157 6.79 5.20 -16.81
CA PHE A 157 6.74 3.74 -17.01
C PHE A 157 5.33 3.15 -16.99
N GLY A 158 4.31 3.95 -16.71
CA GLY A 158 2.94 3.45 -16.61
C GLY A 158 2.03 4.33 -15.77
N LEU A 159 1.31 3.74 -14.83
CA LEU A 159 0.22 4.34 -14.09
C LEU A 159 0.47 4.31 -12.58
N THR A 160 0.05 5.36 -11.87
CA THR A 160 0.10 5.47 -10.41
C THR A 160 -1.11 6.25 -9.88
N GLY A 161 -1.11 6.56 -8.60
CA GLY A 161 -2.18 7.27 -7.91
C GLY A 161 -3.10 6.33 -7.12
N PRO A 162 -3.96 6.89 -6.26
CA PRO A 162 -4.73 6.10 -5.29
C PRO A 162 -5.54 4.95 -5.89
N THR A 163 -6.21 5.18 -7.03
CA THR A 163 -7.01 4.15 -7.71
C THR A 163 -6.13 3.02 -8.24
N ILE A 164 -4.99 3.35 -8.85
CA ILE A 164 -4.05 2.39 -9.42
C ILE A 164 -3.40 1.55 -8.32
N LEU A 165 -2.96 2.19 -7.25
CA LEU A 165 -2.37 1.49 -6.10
C LEU A 165 -3.36 0.47 -5.51
N SER A 166 -4.64 0.85 -5.36
CA SER A 166 -5.68 -0.06 -4.88
C SER A 166 -5.92 -1.23 -5.82
N LEU A 167 -5.94 -0.99 -7.13
CA LEU A 167 -6.16 -2.01 -8.15
C LEU A 167 -4.95 -2.93 -8.37
N SER A 168 -3.74 -2.49 -8.01
CA SER A 168 -2.50 -3.24 -8.24
C SER A 168 -2.51 -4.64 -7.61
N HIS A 169 -3.21 -4.82 -6.49
CA HIS A 169 -3.40 -6.13 -5.88
C HIS A 169 -4.14 -7.12 -6.80
N THR A 170 -5.20 -6.66 -7.46
CA THR A 170 -5.94 -7.47 -8.44
C THR A 170 -5.08 -7.80 -9.65
N VAL A 171 -4.33 -6.81 -10.17
CA VAL A 171 -3.37 -7.01 -11.26
C VAL A 171 -2.33 -8.06 -10.87
N GLY A 172 -1.73 -7.93 -9.69
CA GLY A 172 -0.76 -8.90 -9.16
C GLY A 172 -1.32 -10.32 -9.05
N LYS A 173 -2.58 -10.49 -8.67
CA LYS A 173 -3.27 -11.80 -8.68
C LYS A 173 -3.45 -12.35 -10.09
N LEU A 174 -3.79 -11.52 -11.05
CA LEU A 174 -4.00 -11.93 -12.44
C LEU A 174 -2.70 -12.33 -13.13
N LEU A 175 -1.59 -11.62 -12.86
CA LEU A 175 -0.27 -11.92 -13.39
C LEU A 175 0.25 -13.33 -13.01
N ARG A 176 -0.33 -13.97 -12.00
CA ARG A 176 -0.01 -15.36 -11.64
C ARG A 176 -0.60 -16.40 -12.60
N LYS A 177 -1.61 -16.01 -13.38
CA LYS A 177 -2.28 -16.94 -14.29
C LYS A 177 -1.40 -17.18 -15.52
N LYS A 178 -1.54 -18.37 -16.12
CA LYS A 178 -0.86 -18.67 -17.37
C LYS A 178 -1.38 -17.75 -18.48
N ASN A 179 -0.48 -17.05 -19.17
CA ASN A 179 -0.77 -16.09 -20.25
C ASN A 179 -1.81 -15.02 -19.83
N PRO A 180 -1.50 -14.17 -18.84
CA PRO A 180 -2.42 -13.15 -18.40
C PRO A 180 -2.56 -12.06 -19.45
N GLN A 181 -3.78 -11.85 -19.95
CA GLN A 181 -4.13 -10.64 -20.72
C GLN A 181 -4.84 -9.70 -19.76
N ILE A 182 -4.22 -8.56 -19.50
CA ILE A 182 -4.73 -7.56 -18.56
C ILE A 182 -4.76 -6.23 -19.27
N THR A 183 -5.92 -5.59 -19.26
CA THR A 183 -6.11 -4.24 -19.79
C THR A 183 -6.59 -3.33 -18.65
N ILE A 184 -6.02 -2.13 -18.58
CA ILE A 184 -6.50 -1.07 -17.72
C ILE A 184 -7.35 -0.14 -18.57
N GLU A 185 -8.64 -0.07 -18.30
CA GLU A 185 -9.58 0.84 -18.95
C GLU A 185 -9.83 2.05 -18.04
N ILE A 186 -9.77 3.25 -18.62
CA ILE A 186 -9.96 4.51 -17.92
C ILE A 186 -11.17 5.20 -18.47
N ASN A 187 -12.27 5.27 -17.70
CA ASN A 187 -13.44 6.08 -18.03
C ASN A 187 -13.22 7.51 -17.50
N LEU A 188 -13.04 8.45 -18.42
CA LEU A 188 -12.78 9.86 -18.11
C LEU A 188 -14.02 10.61 -17.61
N LYS A 189 -15.22 10.10 -17.87
CA LYS A 189 -16.51 10.75 -17.54
C LYS A 189 -17.52 9.74 -16.98
N PRO A 190 -17.20 9.08 -15.85
CA PRO A 190 -18.04 7.98 -15.32
C PRO A 190 -19.44 8.41 -14.85
N ALA A 191 -19.66 9.72 -14.66
CA ALA A 191 -20.98 10.27 -14.32
C ALA A 191 -21.92 10.43 -15.54
N LEU A 192 -21.41 10.21 -16.77
CA LEU A 192 -22.20 10.35 -18.00
C LEU A 192 -22.44 8.98 -18.61
N THR A 193 -23.68 8.75 -19.10
CA THR A 193 -23.93 7.61 -19.98
C THR A 193 -23.31 7.85 -21.35
N THR A 194 -23.12 6.79 -22.14
CA THR A 194 -22.56 6.89 -23.49
C THR A 194 -23.40 7.84 -24.37
N GLU A 195 -24.72 7.77 -24.27
CA GLU A 195 -25.64 8.59 -25.07
C GLU A 195 -25.57 10.10 -24.69
N VAL A 196 -25.40 10.37 -23.38
CA VAL A 196 -25.27 11.75 -22.89
C VAL A 196 -23.89 12.32 -23.26
N LEU A 197 -22.85 11.52 -23.20
CA LEU A 197 -21.49 11.91 -23.59
C LEU A 197 -21.44 12.19 -25.10
N ASP A 198 -22.03 11.32 -25.93
CA ASP A 198 -22.09 11.47 -27.40
C ASP A 198 -22.79 12.78 -27.80
N LYS A 199 -23.99 13.04 -27.26
CA LYS A 199 -24.71 14.30 -27.50
C LYS A 199 -23.89 15.53 -27.08
N ARG A 200 -23.13 15.42 -25.99
CA ARG A 200 -22.28 16.51 -25.54
C ARG A 200 -21.13 16.76 -26.49
N LEU A 201 -20.46 15.71 -26.93
CA LEU A 201 -19.36 15.80 -27.90
C LEU A 201 -19.85 16.40 -29.24
N GLN A 202 -20.99 15.94 -29.74
CA GLN A 202 -21.60 16.50 -30.96
C GLN A 202 -21.84 18.02 -30.81
N LYS A 203 -22.43 18.44 -29.70
CA LYS A 203 -22.64 19.86 -29.42
C LYS A 203 -21.33 20.65 -29.34
N ASP A 204 -20.31 20.09 -28.70
CA ASP A 204 -19.00 20.72 -28.60
C ASP A 204 -18.31 20.83 -29.98
N PHE A 205 -18.42 19.82 -30.85
CA PHE A 205 -17.95 19.86 -32.22
C PHE A 205 -18.65 20.93 -33.04
N ASP A 206 -19.98 21.04 -32.95
CA ASP A 206 -20.75 22.07 -33.65
C ASP A 206 -20.35 23.49 -33.22
N LEU A 207 -20.11 23.65 -31.90
CA LEU A 207 -19.76 24.94 -31.30
C LEU A 207 -18.35 25.41 -31.67
N TYR A 208 -17.41 24.46 -31.82
CA TYR A 208 -16.00 24.73 -32.09
C TYR A 208 -15.57 24.43 -33.53
N SER A 209 -16.48 23.92 -34.39
CA SER A 209 -16.17 23.59 -35.79
C SER A 209 -15.65 24.78 -36.62
N LYS A 210 -15.90 26.02 -36.19
CA LYS A 210 -15.43 27.25 -36.82
C LYS A 210 -14.20 27.88 -36.20
N LYS A 211 -13.59 27.24 -35.18
CA LYS A 211 -12.33 27.68 -34.58
C LYS A 211 -11.21 26.80 -35.13
N GLN A 212 -10.50 27.32 -36.12
CA GLN A 212 -9.18 26.80 -36.51
C GLN A 212 -8.16 27.25 -35.53
#